data_581dee5f6312621ee6b6a9054b75e872
#
_entry.id   581dee5f6312621ee6b6a9054b75e872
#
_cell.length_a   1.000
_cell.length_b   1.000
_cell.length_c   1.000
_cell.angle_alpha   90.00
_cell.angle_beta   90.00
_cell.angle_gamma   90.00
#
_symmetry.space_group_name_H-M   'P 1'
#
loop_
_entity.id
_entity.type
_entity.pdbx_description
1 polymer ?
#
loop_
_entity_poly.entity_id
_entity_poly.type
_entity_poly.pdbx_seq_one_letter_code
_entity_poly.pdbx_strand_id
1 'polypeptide(L)'
;MAGANEIDMVISVGKFLQGNYEEVFEEIQEIKLSCRDAKLKVILEAGLYPTPQDLYRACILAMEAGADYIKTSTGKDAVASLYNAYVMCRAIVDFHEKTGVKVGFKAAGGIVTTQDALLYLTIVKGVLGEEWVNTTDFRIGASRLANNILSAVTKEEVKYF
;
A
#
# COMPACT_ATOMS: atom_id res chain seq x y z
N MET A 1 -5.99 6.77 -24.77
CA MET A 1 -5.42 6.57 -23.41
C MET A 1 -6.24 7.38 -22.43
N ALA A 2 -6.60 6.81 -21.26
CA ALA A 2 -7.44 7.51 -20.27
C ALA A 2 -6.69 8.59 -19.45
N GLY A 3 -5.36 8.70 -19.60
CA GLY A 3 -4.55 9.76 -18.97
C GLY A 3 -4.31 9.58 -17.47
N ALA A 4 -4.49 8.35 -16.94
CA ALA A 4 -4.19 8.09 -15.52
C ALA A 4 -2.68 8.11 -15.28
N ASN A 5 -2.26 8.77 -14.19
CA ASN A 5 -0.87 8.82 -13.74
C ASN A 5 -0.52 7.72 -12.74
N GLU A 6 -1.53 7.08 -12.16
CA GLU A 6 -1.39 6.02 -11.16
C GLU A 6 -2.48 4.97 -11.36
N ILE A 7 -2.10 3.70 -11.30
CA ILE A 7 -2.97 2.54 -11.50
C ILE A 7 -2.93 1.68 -10.23
N ASP A 8 -4.08 1.29 -9.72
CA ASP A 8 -4.19 0.33 -8.62
C ASP A 8 -4.62 -1.03 -9.21
N MET A 9 -3.90 -2.12 -8.90
CA MET A 9 -4.30 -3.49 -9.20
C MET A 9 -4.39 -4.32 -7.91
N VAL A 10 -5.17 -5.40 -7.93
CA VAL A 10 -5.20 -6.37 -6.83
C VAL A 10 -4.37 -7.59 -7.23
N ILE A 11 -3.48 -8.03 -6.35
CA ILE A 11 -2.71 -9.27 -6.54
C ILE A 11 -3.63 -10.50 -6.56
N SER A 12 -3.29 -11.50 -7.35
CA SER A 12 -4.01 -12.79 -7.37
C SER A 12 -3.69 -13.60 -6.10
N VAL A 13 -4.30 -13.21 -4.95
CA VAL A 13 -4.05 -13.83 -3.63
C VAL A 13 -4.25 -15.34 -3.66
N GLY A 14 -5.31 -15.83 -4.33
CA GLY A 14 -5.59 -17.25 -4.45
C GLY A 14 -4.45 -18.04 -5.12
N LYS A 15 -3.88 -17.51 -6.21
CA LYS A 15 -2.73 -18.11 -6.88
C LYS A 15 -1.48 -18.07 -5.99
N PHE A 16 -1.24 -16.95 -5.33
CA PHE A 16 -0.12 -16.80 -4.40
C PHE A 16 -0.18 -17.85 -3.28
N LEU A 17 -1.34 -18.02 -2.63
CA LEU A 17 -1.53 -18.99 -1.55
C LEU A 17 -1.45 -20.46 -2.01
N GLN A 18 -1.67 -20.73 -3.31
CA GLN A 18 -1.44 -22.04 -3.93
C GLN A 18 0.03 -22.29 -4.28
N GLY A 19 0.92 -21.30 -4.08
CA GLY A 19 2.34 -21.40 -4.41
C GLY A 19 2.69 -21.07 -5.87
N ASN A 20 1.76 -20.57 -6.67
CA ASN A 20 1.96 -20.19 -8.07
C ASN A 20 2.64 -18.81 -8.18
N TYR A 21 3.81 -18.67 -7.54
CA TYR A 21 4.51 -17.38 -7.41
C TYR A 21 4.98 -16.80 -8.74
N GLU A 22 5.44 -17.64 -9.66
CA GLU A 22 5.90 -17.24 -10.99
C GLU A 22 4.77 -16.58 -11.79
N GLU A 23 3.60 -17.21 -11.80
CA GLU A 23 2.41 -16.69 -12.49
C GLU A 23 1.94 -15.35 -11.90
N VAL A 24 1.99 -15.21 -10.57
CA VAL A 24 1.65 -13.94 -9.90
C VAL A 24 2.67 -12.85 -10.22
N PHE A 25 3.95 -13.18 -10.26
CA PHE A 25 5.02 -12.27 -10.63
C PHE A 25 4.85 -11.76 -12.07
N GLU A 26 4.65 -12.66 -13.03
CA GLU A 26 4.46 -12.33 -14.45
C GLU A 26 3.22 -11.43 -14.64
N GLU A 27 2.10 -11.73 -13.98
CA GLU A 27 0.87 -10.93 -14.02
C GLU A 27 1.11 -9.48 -13.58
N ILE A 28 1.85 -9.26 -12.46
CA ILE A 28 2.19 -7.93 -11.98
C ILE A 28 3.14 -7.23 -12.96
N GLN A 29 4.15 -7.93 -13.47
CA GLN A 29 5.14 -7.40 -14.39
C GLN A 29 4.50 -6.98 -15.72
N GLU A 30 3.60 -7.77 -16.29
CA GLU A 30 2.88 -7.43 -17.52
C GLU A 30 2.02 -6.17 -17.35
N ILE A 31 1.33 -6.04 -16.20
CA ILE A 31 0.54 -4.85 -15.88
C ILE A 31 1.47 -3.65 -15.71
N LYS A 32 2.61 -3.81 -15.01
CA LYS A 32 3.60 -2.73 -14.86
C LYS A 32 4.11 -2.23 -16.21
N LEU A 33 4.46 -3.14 -17.10
CA LEU A 33 4.88 -2.78 -18.47
C LEU A 33 3.79 -2.03 -19.24
N SER A 34 2.54 -2.43 -19.06
CA SER A 34 1.37 -1.78 -19.67
C SER A 34 1.09 -0.39 -19.09
N CYS A 35 1.50 -0.11 -17.85
CA CYS A 35 1.36 1.20 -17.22
C CYS A 35 2.27 2.27 -17.85
N ARG A 36 3.34 1.89 -18.54
CA ARG A 36 4.36 2.81 -19.11
C ARG A 36 4.89 3.75 -18.01
N ASP A 37 4.64 5.07 -18.15
CA ASP A 37 5.09 6.11 -17.21
C ASP A 37 4.20 6.21 -15.96
N ALA A 38 3.01 5.57 -15.95
CA ALA A 38 2.13 5.58 -14.79
C ALA A 38 2.68 4.69 -13.68
N LYS A 39 2.46 5.11 -12.44
CA LYS A 39 2.85 4.31 -11.26
C LYS A 39 1.86 3.18 -11.03
N LEU A 40 2.39 1.99 -10.74
CA LEU A 40 1.60 0.82 -10.37
C LEU A 40 1.57 0.67 -8.84
N LYS A 41 0.36 0.57 -8.28
CA LYS A 41 0.14 0.25 -6.88
C LYS A 41 -0.49 -1.14 -6.77
N VAL A 42 0.23 -2.09 -6.17
CA VAL A 42 -0.24 -3.46 -5.99
C VAL A 42 -0.94 -3.59 -4.63
N ILE A 43 -2.23 -3.89 -4.67
CA ILE A 43 -3.06 -4.15 -3.48
C ILE A 43 -2.85 -5.60 -3.08
N LEU A 44 -2.28 -5.82 -1.90
CA LEU A 44 -1.94 -7.16 -1.42
C LEU A 44 -3.12 -7.88 -0.75
N GLU A 45 -4.18 -7.18 -0.35
CA GLU A 45 -5.25 -7.71 0.53
C GLU A 45 -4.65 -8.32 1.81
N ALA A 46 -3.86 -7.53 2.51
CA ALA A 46 -2.94 -7.94 3.57
C ALA A 46 -3.57 -8.75 4.72
N GLY A 47 -4.89 -8.68 4.90
CA GLY A 47 -5.64 -9.45 5.89
C GLY A 47 -5.94 -10.89 5.49
N LEU A 48 -5.65 -11.30 4.25
CA LEU A 48 -5.98 -12.64 3.75
C LEU A 48 -4.82 -13.65 3.87
N TYR A 49 -3.64 -13.20 4.27
CA TYR A 49 -2.48 -14.09 4.42
C TYR A 49 -2.50 -14.80 5.77
N PRO A 50 -2.29 -16.15 5.79
CA PRO A 50 -2.31 -16.94 7.02
C PRO A 50 -1.22 -16.55 8.02
N THR A 51 -0.06 -16.13 7.52
CA THR A 51 1.08 -15.75 8.37
C THR A 51 1.70 -14.41 7.94
N PRO A 52 2.36 -13.69 8.86
CA PRO A 52 3.12 -12.49 8.51
C PRO A 52 4.23 -12.75 7.48
N GLN A 53 4.78 -13.96 7.48
CA GLN A 53 5.81 -14.38 6.53
C GLN A 53 5.26 -14.48 5.11
N ASP A 54 4.02 -14.96 4.94
CA ASP A 54 3.38 -15.02 3.64
C ASP A 54 3.07 -13.62 3.12
N LEU A 55 2.58 -12.71 3.98
CA LEU A 55 2.41 -11.30 3.63
C LEU A 55 3.74 -10.66 3.23
N TYR A 56 4.80 -10.89 4.01
CA TYR A 56 6.14 -10.37 3.71
C TYR A 56 6.64 -10.86 2.34
N ARG A 57 6.49 -12.17 2.04
CA ARG A 57 6.84 -12.74 0.73
C ARG A 57 6.06 -12.10 -0.42
N ALA A 58 4.76 -11.86 -0.22
CA ALA A 58 3.92 -11.20 -1.21
C ALA A 58 4.37 -9.74 -1.44
N CYS A 59 4.80 -9.03 -0.40
CA CYS A 59 5.39 -7.70 -0.52
C CYS A 59 6.65 -7.73 -1.41
N ILE A 60 7.59 -8.63 -1.09
CA ILE A 60 8.84 -8.75 -1.86
C ILE A 60 8.55 -9.11 -3.32
N LEU A 61 7.70 -10.11 -3.56
CA LEU A 61 7.32 -10.52 -4.91
C LEU A 61 6.73 -9.35 -5.71
N ALA A 62 5.81 -8.58 -5.13
CA ALA A 62 5.19 -7.44 -5.81
C ALA A 62 6.21 -6.35 -6.15
N MET A 63 7.16 -6.07 -5.24
CA MET A 63 8.21 -5.08 -5.46
C MET A 63 9.23 -5.54 -6.50
N GLU A 64 9.62 -6.81 -6.48
CA GLU A 64 10.52 -7.42 -7.50
C GLU A 64 9.86 -7.43 -8.88
N ALA A 65 8.54 -7.60 -8.96
CA ALA A 65 7.78 -7.52 -10.21
C ALA A 65 7.57 -6.08 -10.74
N GLY A 66 8.05 -5.06 -10.01
CA GLY A 66 8.08 -3.67 -10.45
C GLY A 66 6.98 -2.78 -9.89
N ALA A 67 6.32 -3.15 -8.80
CA ALA A 67 5.38 -2.29 -8.13
C ALA A 67 6.06 -0.99 -7.63
N ASP A 68 5.50 0.17 -7.96
CA ASP A 68 5.96 1.46 -7.43
C ASP A 68 5.43 1.70 -6.00
N TYR A 69 4.32 1.03 -5.65
CA TYR A 69 3.74 1.02 -4.31
C TYR A 69 3.19 -0.36 -3.96
N ILE A 70 3.26 -0.70 -2.69
CA ILE A 70 2.42 -1.75 -2.12
C ILE A 70 1.31 -1.13 -1.28
N LYS A 71 0.09 -1.65 -1.42
CA LYS A 71 -1.11 -1.16 -0.75
C LYS A 71 -1.72 -2.27 0.11
N THR A 72 -2.21 -1.91 1.30
CA THR A 72 -2.73 -2.89 2.24
C THR A 72 -3.96 -3.63 1.70
N SER A 73 -5.03 -2.92 1.34
CA SER A 73 -6.34 -3.55 1.10
C SER A 73 -7.20 -2.75 0.14
N THR A 74 -8.22 -3.41 -0.43
CA THR A 74 -9.32 -2.74 -1.14
C THR A 74 -10.30 -2.09 -0.17
N GLY A 75 -10.39 -2.62 1.06
CA GLY A 75 -11.41 -2.24 2.04
C GLY A 75 -12.73 -2.99 1.88
N LYS A 76 -12.76 -4.01 0.98
CA LYS A 76 -13.93 -4.85 0.73
C LYS A 76 -13.84 -6.16 1.50
N ASP A 77 -12.83 -6.97 1.22
CA ASP A 77 -12.64 -8.28 1.83
C ASP A 77 -11.66 -8.24 3.02
N ALA A 78 -10.73 -7.32 2.98
CA ALA A 78 -9.80 -7.05 4.08
C ALA A 78 -9.74 -5.57 4.42
N VAL A 79 -9.40 -5.28 5.67
CA VAL A 79 -9.16 -3.91 6.15
C VAL A 79 -7.69 -3.75 6.52
N ALA A 80 -7.21 -2.51 6.49
CA ALA A 80 -5.87 -2.20 6.97
C ALA A 80 -5.76 -2.52 8.47
N SER A 81 -4.67 -3.17 8.87
CA SER A 81 -4.29 -3.33 10.27
C SER A 81 -2.91 -2.73 10.51
N LEU A 82 -2.68 -2.21 11.71
CA LEU A 82 -1.39 -1.62 12.07
C LEU A 82 -0.28 -2.67 12.03
N TYR A 83 -0.59 -3.91 12.42
CA TYR A 83 0.37 -5.01 12.37
C TYR A 83 0.79 -5.34 10.94
N ASN A 84 -0.18 -5.48 10.01
CA ASN A 84 0.12 -5.74 8.62
C ASN A 84 0.88 -4.57 7.97
N ALA A 85 0.50 -3.33 8.31
CA ALA A 85 1.24 -2.14 7.86
C ALA A 85 2.70 -2.17 8.32
N TYR A 86 2.96 -2.56 9.58
CA TYR A 86 4.31 -2.75 10.08
C TYR A 86 5.10 -3.80 9.28
N VAL A 87 4.52 -4.98 9.03
CA VAL A 87 5.15 -6.04 8.22
C VAL A 87 5.48 -5.55 6.82
N MET A 88 4.55 -4.84 6.17
CA MET A 88 4.74 -4.28 4.83
C MET A 88 5.83 -3.22 4.81
N CYS A 89 5.86 -2.31 5.79
CA CYS A 89 6.91 -1.31 5.91
C CYS A 89 8.28 -1.96 6.13
N ARG A 90 8.38 -3.02 6.95
CA ARG A 90 9.62 -3.79 7.10
C ARG A 90 10.09 -4.41 5.77
N ALA A 91 9.17 -4.99 4.99
CA ALA A 91 9.52 -5.51 3.68
C ALA A 91 10.05 -4.42 2.72
N ILE A 92 9.49 -3.19 2.78
CA ILE A 92 9.99 -2.05 1.99
C ILE A 92 11.42 -1.68 2.40
N VAL A 93 11.71 -1.61 3.71
CA VAL A 93 13.07 -1.33 4.21
C VAL A 93 14.06 -2.35 3.67
N ASP A 94 13.78 -3.64 3.89
CA ASP A 94 14.69 -4.73 3.53
C ASP A 94 14.90 -4.77 1.99
N PHE A 95 13.86 -4.48 1.21
CA PHE A 95 13.94 -4.38 -0.25
C PHE A 95 14.79 -3.17 -0.68
N HIS A 96 14.56 -2.02 -0.08
CA HIS A 96 15.33 -0.80 -0.36
C HIS A 96 16.82 -0.97 0.00
N GLU A 97 17.13 -1.52 1.16
CA GLU A 97 18.51 -1.79 1.58
C GLU A 97 19.23 -2.73 0.61
N LYS A 98 18.53 -3.74 0.08
CA LYS A 98 19.08 -4.73 -0.84
C LYS A 98 19.26 -4.21 -2.27
N THR A 99 18.33 -3.40 -2.76
CA THR A 99 18.24 -3.04 -4.19
C THR A 99 18.51 -1.56 -4.50
N GLY A 100 18.44 -0.69 -3.50
CA GLY A 100 18.45 0.77 -3.67
C GLY A 100 17.15 1.34 -4.24
N VAL A 101 16.16 0.49 -4.59
CA VAL A 101 14.89 0.94 -5.16
C VAL A 101 13.96 1.40 -4.04
N LYS A 102 13.39 2.60 -4.20
CA LYS A 102 12.43 3.18 -3.26
C LYS A 102 11.00 2.84 -3.69
N VAL A 103 10.27 2.10 -2.87
CA VAL A 103 8.87 1.74 -3.10
C VAL A 103 7.98 2.45 -2.10
N GLY A 104 6.86 3.00 -2.56
CA GLY A 104 5.91 3.71 -1.72
C GLY A 104 4.98 2.76 -0.94
N PHE A 105 4.40 3.29 0.13
CA PHE A 105 3.40 2.60 0.96
C PHE A 105 2.04 3.29 0.88
N LYS A 106 0.95 2.50 0.71
CA LYS A 106 -0.42 3.01 0.77
C LYS A 106 -1.25 2.21 1.77
N ALA A 107 -1.60 2.83 2.90
CA ALA A 107 -2.57 2.28 3.84
C ALA A 107 -4.00 2.54 3.32
N ALA A 108 -4.85 1.52 3.25
CA ALA A 108 -6.23 1.66 2.79
C ALA A 108 -7.15 0.59 3.38
N GLY A 109 -8.42 0.94 3.56
CA GLY A 109 -9.45 0.07 4.13
C GLY A 109 -9.68 0.32 5.63
N GLY A 110 -10.85 0.83 5.98
CA GLY A 110 -11.27 1.05 7.37
C GLY A 110 -10.65 2.26 8.07
N ILE A 111 -9.84 3.08 7.41
CA ILE A 111 -9.21 4.27 7.99
C ILE A 111 -10.20 5.43 7.90
N VAL A 112 -10.74 5.88 9.02
CA VAL A 112 -11.83 6.87 9.06
C VAL A 112 -11.45 8.11 9.85
N THR A 113 -10.83 7.95 11.02
CA THR A 113 -10.54 9.04 11.94
C THR A 113 -9.15 9.64 11.71
N THR A 114 -8.96 10.88 12.14
CA THR A 114 -7.64 11.53 12.16
C THR A 114 -6.66 10.72 13.03
N GLN A 115 -7.14 10.12 14.12
CA GLN A 115 -6.31 9.28 14.97
C GLN A 115 -5.83 8.01 14.25
N ASP A 116 -6.70 7.36 13.46
CA ASP A 116 -6.27 6.22 12.64
C ASP A 116 -5.14 6.64 11.69
N ALA A 117 -5.31 7.77 11.00
CA ALA A 117 -4.30 8.28 10.08
C ALA A 117 -2.95 8.54 10.76
N LEU A 118 -2.97 9.12 11.97
CA LEU A 118 -1.76 9.38 12.76
C LEU A 118 -1.04 8.09 13.18
N LEU A 119 -1.77 7.01 13.46
CA LEU A 119 -1.17 5.71 13.76
C LEU A 119 -0.40 5.15 12.56
N TYR A 120 -0.98 5.20 11.35
CA TYR A 120 -0.27 4.77 10.13
C TYR A 120 0.92 5.67 9.80
N LEU A 121 0.77 6.99 9.97
CA LEU A 121 1.88 7.94 9.81
C LEU A 121 3.03 7.63 10.79
N THR A 122 2.69 7.27 12.03
CA THR A 122 3.69 6.90 13.05
C THR A 122 4.45 5.64 12.64
N ILE A 123 3.78 4.62 12.07
CA ILE A 123 4.44 3.42 11.57
C ILE A 123 5.39 3.79 10.42
N VAL A 124 4.91 4.56 9.43
CA VAL A 124 5.73 4.96 8.28
C VAL A 124 6.98 5.72 8.76
N LYS A 125 6.79 6.73 9.61
CA LYS A 125 7.90 7.53 10.16
C LYS A 125 8.88 6.68 10.99
N GLY A 126 8.38 5.79 11.83
CA GLY A 126 9.19 4.98 12.73
C GLY A 126 9.91 3.81 12.06
N VAL A 127 9.39 3.29 10.95
CA VAL A 127 9.93 2.10 10.27
C VAL A 127 10.66 2.48 8.97
N LEU A 128 10.05 3.31 8.13
CA LEU A 128 10.61 3.72 6.84
C LEU A 128 11.51 4.96 6.95
N GLY A 129 11.26 5.83 7.93
CA GLY A 129 11.99 7.09 8.10
C GLY A 129 11.21 8.31 7.61
N GLU A 130 11.71 9.49 7.98
CA GLU A 130 11.12 10.80 7.61
C GLU A 130 11.09 11.00 6.09
N GLU A 131 12.03 10.43 5.37
CA GLU A 131 12.17 10.54 3.93
C GLU A 131 11.04 9.85 3.14
N TRP A 132 10.25 8.98 3.78
CA TRP A 132 9.01 8.45 3.22
C TRP A 132 7.77 9.28 3.57
N VAL A 133 7.87 10.22 4.52
CA VAL A 133 6.75 11.05 4.95
C VAL A 133 6.54 12.21 3.97
N ASN A 134 6.10 11.88 2.78
CA ASN A 134 5.82 12.84 1.72
C ASN A 134 4.72 12.31 0.79
N THR A 135 4.20 13.18 -0.08
CA THR A 135 3.10 12.82 -1.00
C THR A 135 3.51 11.90 -2.14
N THR A 136 4.79 11.66 -2.36
CA THR A 136 5.29 10.75 -3.40
C THR A 136 5.39 9.31 -2.91
N ASP A 137 5.69 9.11 -1.62
CA ASP A 137 6.05 7.79 -1.09
C ASP A 137 5.04 7.24 -0.07
N PHE A 138 4.17 8.09 0.51
CA PHE A 138 3.14 7.68 1.44
C PHE A 138 1.75 8.18 1.04
N ARG A 139 0.77 7.28 1.05
CA ARG A 139 -0.64 7.56 0.78
C ARG A 139 -1.55 6.92 1.81
N ILE A 140 -2.68 7.54 2.05
CA ILE A 140 -3.81 6.93 2.76
C ILE A 140 -5.01 6.90 1.81
N GLY A 141 -5.55 5.70 1.60
CA GLY A 141 -6.77 5.49 0.82
C GLY A 141 -7.98 5.44 1.73
N ALA A 142 -8.81 6.48 1.70
CA ALA A 142 -10.00 6.58 2.53
C ALA A 142 -11.05 7.46 1.85
N SER A 143 -12.34 7.27 2.19
CA SER A 143 -13.44 8.05 1.62
C SER A 143 -13.83 9.27 2.45
N ARG A 144 -13.74 9.19 3.78
CA ARG A 144 -14.22 10.24 4.71
C ARG A 144 -13.09 10.95 5.47
N LEU A 145 -11.90 10.41 5.43
CA LEU A 145 -10.78 10.87 6.25
C LEU A 145 -10.40 12.33 5.99
N ALA A 146 -10.45 12.78 4.73
CA ALA A 146 -10.10 14.15 4.37
C ALA A 146 -10.97 15.17 5.12
N ASN A 147 -12.29 14.94 5.17
CA ASN A 147 -13.20 15.79 5.94
C ASN A 147 -12.86 15.78 7.44
N ASN A 148 -12.57 14.60 7.99
CA ASN A 148 -12.25 14.46 9.41
C ASN A 148 -10.93 15.16 9.78
N ILE A 149 -9.91 15.06 8.93
CA ILE A 149 -8.64 15.78 9.13
C ILE A 149 -8.86 17.29 9.04
N LEU A 150 -9.57 17.77 8.02
CA LEU A 150 -9.86 19.19 7.87
C LEU A 150 -10.65 19.72 9.06
N SER A 151 -11.68 18.99 9.50
CA SER A 151 -12.46 19.39 10.69
C SER A 151 -11.59 19.47 11.95
N ALA A 152 -10.66 18.54 12.12
CA ALA A 152 -9.73 18.55 13.26
C ALA A 152 -8.76 19.75 13.21
N VAL A 153 -8.31 20.14 12.02
CA VAL A 153 -7.38 21.27 11.82
C VAL A 153 -8.09 22.61 11.95
N THR A 154 -9.25 22.78 11.32
CA THR A 154 -10.00 24.04 11.31
C THR A 154 -10.81 24.25 12.58
N LYS A 155 -11.06 23.19 13.36
CA LYS A 155 -11.99 23.15 14.51
C LYS A 155 -13.43 23.47 14.14
N GLU A 156 -13.79 23.26 12.89
CA GLU A 156 -15.12 23.44 12.33
C GLU A 156 -15.55 22.17 11.60
N GLU A 157 -16.85 21.88 11.54
CA GLU A 157 -17.34 20.71 10.80
C GLU A 157 -17.18 20.95 9.29
N VAL A 158 -16.37 20.10 8.63
CA VAL A 158 -16.12 20.15 7.19
C VAL A 158 -16.78 18.96 6.50
N LYS A 159 -17.53 19.24 5.43
CA LYS A 159 -18.26 18.25 4.61
C LYS A 159 -18.10 18.56 3.12
N TYR A 160 -16.89 18.36 2.56
CA TYR A 160 -16.65 18.60 1.12
C TYR A 160 -16.84 17.34 0.26
N PHE A 161 -16.75 16.14 0.85
CA PHE A 161 -16.80 14.86 0.14
C PHE A 161 -17.84 13.92 0.76
#